data_cea8fca5a7d0490d0619df3626052585
#
_entry.id   cea8fca5a7d0490d0619df3626052585
#
_cell.length_a   1.000
_cell.length_b   1.000
_cell.length_c   1.000
_cell.angle_alpha   90.00
_cell.angle_beta   90.00
_cell.angle_gamma   90.00
#
_symmetry.space_group_name_H-M   'P 1'
#
loop_
_entity.id
_entity.type
_entity.pdbx_description
1 polymer ?
#
loop_
_entity_poly.entity_id
_entity_poly.type
_entity_poly.pdbx_seq_one_letter_code
_entity_poly.pdbx_strand_id
1 'polypeptide(L)'
;FFFKQKTAYEISLGLVGSEMCIRDSIATHIATVSNNPALIFSLEMSRLELTQRILCAEARVDSQKIVNAQMNDDDWVRINKGIGHLDEAPIYIDDNPGVSIMEIRAKARRLKSRIGNLGIIVVDYLQLMTGRSAAESRQVEISEISRGLKLLARDLETPVIGISQLSRSLESRQDKRPMLSDLRESGSIEQDADLVMFIYRDEIYNPESNEMGIAEINLAKNRNGPVERVRLAYMPNFTKFADLSRSDEPDSSAQKAGSVNELGNF
;
A
#
# COMPACT_ATOMS: atom_id res chain seq x y z
N PHE A 1 9.71 1.58 11.30
CA PHE A 1 8.40 1.19 11.88
C PHE A 1 8.51 -0.24 12.40
N PHE A 2 8.58 -0.43 13.72
CA PHE A 2 8.58 -1.75 14.34
C PHE A 2 7.14 -2.19 14.56
N PHE A 3 6.62 -3.09 13.74
CA PHE A 3 5.41 -3.83 14.07
C PHE A 3 5.74 -4.90 15.11
N LYS A 4 5.70 -4.51 16.37
CA LYS A 4 5.86 -5.44 17.48
C LYS A 4 4.51 -5.58 18.20
N GLN A 5 3.53 -6.22 17.52
CA GLN A 5 2.36 -6.78 18.18
C GLN A 5 1.63 -7.79 17.27
N LYS A 6 1.23 -8.92 17.85
CA LYS A 6 0.44 -10.02 17.27
C LYS A 6 -1.01 -9.60 16.99
N THR A 7 -1.23 -8.66 16.09
CA THR A 7 -2.58 -8.27 15.69
C THR A 7 -2.69 -8.32 14.19
N ALA A 8 -3.70 -9.05 13.70
CA ALA A 8 -4.03 -9.10 12.30
C ALA A 8 -4.57 -7.73 11.85
N TYR A 9 -3.91 -7.09 10.89
CA TYR A 9 -4.31 -5.79 10.35
C TYR A 9 -4.82 -5.95 8.95
N GLU A 10 -5.99 -5.41 8.69
CA GLU A 10 -6.45 -5.09 7.34
C GLU A 10 -6.14 -3.62 7.09
N ILE A 11 -5.39 -3.34 6.02
CA ILE A 11 -5.01 -1.99 5.62
C ILE A 11 -5.72 -1.71 4.29
N SER A 12 -6.60 -0.72 4.27
CA SER A 12 -7.21 -0.24 3.04
C SER A 12 -6.43 0.97 2.54
N LEU A 13 -5.94 0.89 1.31
CA LEU A 13 -5.22 1.96 0.62
C LEU A 13 -6.11 2.48 -0.51
N GLY A 14 -6.30 3.77 -0.58
CA GLY A 14 -7.06 4.38 -1.66
C GLY A 14 -6.28 5.49 -2.34
N LEU A 15 -6.01 5.38 -3.63
CA LEU A 15 -5.77 6.47 -4.61
C LEU A 15 -5.29 5.99 -5.98
N VAL A 16 -5.35 6.88 -6.97
CA VAL A 16 -5.06 6.59 -8.38
C VAL A 16 -3.54 6.55 -8.62
N GLY A 17 -2.98 5.38 -8.90
CA GLY A 17 -1.65 5.19 -9.50
C GLY A 17 -0.43 5.13 -8.57
N SER A 18 -0.53 5.55 -7.30
CA SER A 18 0.56 5.48 -6.33
C SER A 18 0.40 4.36 -5.28
N GLU A 19 -0.77 3.76 -5.17
CA GLU A 19 -1.07 2.66 -4.24
C GLU A 19 -0.24 1.41 -4.53
N MET A 20 -0.09 1.11 -5.81
CA MET A 20 0.73 -0.03 -6.23
C MET A 20 2.18 0.14 -5.81
N CYS A 21 2.70 1.38 -5.86
CA CYS A 21 4.08 1.67 -5.49
C CYS A 21 4.33 1.54 -3.99
N ILE A 22 3.40 2.00 -3.13
CA ILE A 22 3.55 1.85 -1.67
C ILE A 22 3.41 0.39 -1.25
N ARG A 23 2.46 -0.35 -1.85
CA ARG A 23 2.30 -1.78 -1.67
C ARG A 23 3.61 -2.52 -1.95
N ASP A 24 4.21 -2.25 -3.12
CA ASP A 24 5.45 -2.90 -3.55
C ASP A 24 6.59 -2.52 -2.60
N SER A 25 6.69 -1.25 -2.21
CA SER A 25 7.69 -0.79 -1.24
C SER A 25 7.55 -1.50 0.10
N ILE A 26 6.34 -1.67 0.63
CA ILE A 26 6.09 -2.36 1.90
C ILE A 26 6.42 -3.86 1.77
N ALA A 27 5.90 -4.53 0.73
CA ALA A 27 6.10 -5.96 0.55
C ALA A 27 7.58 -6.30 0.31
N THR A 28 8.27 -5.52 -0.52
CA THR A 28 9.71 -5.68 -0.79
C THR A 28 10.52 -5.43 0.49
N HIS A 29 10.23 -4.37 1.25
CA HIS A 29 10.93 -4.08 2.50
C HIS A 29 10.79 -5.22 3.53
N ILE A 30 9.58 -5.77 3.69
CA ILE A 30 9.35 -6.90 4.59
C ILE A 30 10.13 -8.13 4.14
N ALA A 31 10.21 -8.39 2.84
CA ALA A 31 10.94 -9.54 2.31
C ALA A 31 12.45 -9.36 2.35
N THR A 32 12.98 -8.18 1.96
CA THR A 32 14.43 -7.96 1.83
C THR A 32 15.11 -7.57 3.14
N VAL A 33 14.47 -6.73 3.96
CA VAL A 33 15.06 -6.19 5.20
C VAL A 33 14.71 -7.05 6.40
N SER A 34 13.45 -7.47 6.51
CA SER A 34 12.99 -8.28 7.65
C SER A 34 13.12 -9.79 7.39
N ASN A 35 13.48 -10.19 6.17
CA ASN A 35 13.53 -11.58 5.71
C ASN A 35 12.26 -12.39 6.04
N ASN A 36 11.10 -11.71 5.99
CA ASN A 36 9.81 -12.33 6.22
C ASN A 36 9.07 -12.52 4.89
N PRO A 37 8.47 -13.71 4.64
CA PRO A 37 7.81 -13.99 3.38
C PRO A 37 6.64 -13.05 3.08
N ALA A 38 6.63 -12.44 1.89
CA ALA A 38 5.55 -11.62 1.38
C ALA A 38 4.77 -12.37 0.29
N LEU A 39 3.45 -12.49 0.46
CA LEU A 39 2.55 -13.08 -0.54
C LEU A 39 1.69 -11.99 -1.16
N ILE A 40 1.80 -11.80 -2.47
CA ILE A 40 1.10 -10.77 -3.23
C ILE A 40 0.13 -11.44 -4.20
N PHE A 41 -1.16 -11.12 -4.07
CA PHE A 41 -2.18 -11.41 -5.07
C PHE A 41 -2.34 -10.18 -5.95
N SER A 42 -1.80 -10.25 -7.17
CA SER A 42 -1.83 -9.17 -8.16
C SER A 42 -2.92 -9.45 -9.19
N LEU A 43 -4.08 -8.82 -9.03
CA LEU A 43 -5.26 -9.09 -9.86
C LEU A 43 -5.31 -8.18 -11.10
N GLU A 44 -4.55 -7.10 -11.11
CA GLU A 44 -4.49 -6.15 -12.21
C GLU A 44 -3.23 -6.32 -13.06
N MET A 45 -2.09 -6.54 -12.42
CA MET A 45 -0.80 -6.66 -13.11
C MET A 45 -0.35 -8.10 -13.20
N SER A 46 0.26 -8.46 -14.32
CA SER A 46 0.92 -9.75 -14.46
C SER A 46 2.14 -9.85 -13.52
N ARG A 47 2.49 -11.08 -13.18
CA ARG A 47 3.70 -11.37 -12.38
C ARG A 47 4.95 -10.76 -12.99
N LEU A 48 5.08 -10.77 -14.32
CA LEU A 48 6.23 -10.21 -15.02
C LEU A 48 6.34 -8.69 -14.82
N GLU A 49 5.24 -7.97 -15.02
CA GLU A 49 5.18 -6.51 -14.84
C GLU A 49 5.48 -6.12 -13.40
N LEU A 50 4.91 -6.85 -12.43
CA LEU A 50 5.16 -6.59 -11.02
C LEU A 50 6.62 -6.86 -10.64
N THR A 51 7.20 -7.97 -11.11
CA THR A 51 8.61 -8.31 -10.86
C THR A 51 9.54 -7.27 -11.47
N GLN A 52 9.27 -6.83 -12.70
CA GLN A 52 10.05 -5.77 -13.35
C GLN A 52 9.99 -4.48 -12.55
N ARG A 53 8.83 -4.09 -12.03
CA ARG A 53 8.65 -2.88 -11.24
C ARG A 53 9.40 -2.96 -9.90
N ILE A 54 9.30 -4.07 -9.20
CA ILE A 54 10.06 -4.31 -7.95
C ILE A 54 11.56 -4.26 -8.23
N LEU A 55 12.03 -4.87 -9.31
CA LEU A 55 13.45 -4.84 -9.70
C LEU A 55 13.92 -3.41 -10.02
N CYS A 56 13.15 -2.63 -10.78
CA CYS A 56 13.47 -1.23 -11.08
C CYS A 56 13.56 -0.39 -9.81
N ALA A 57 12.65 -0.58 -8.88
CA ALA A 57 12.63 0.11 -7.59
C ALA A 57 13.84 -0.24 -6.73
N GLU A 58 14.24 -1.52 -6.70
CA GLU A 58 15.39 -1.99 -5.93
C GLU A 58 16.71 -1.53 -6.54
N ALA A 59 16.86 -1.69 -7.86
CA ALA A 59 18.04 -1.28 -8.61
C ALA A 59 18.17 0.25 -8.77
N ARG A 60 17.14 1.03 -8.50
CA ARG A 60 17.03 2.47 -8.81
C ARG A 60 17.32 2.76 -10.28
N VAL A 61 16.73 1.97 -11.17
CA VAL A 61 16.80 2.14 -12.62
C VAL A 61 15.42 2.54 -13.12
N ASP A 62 15.40 3.55 -13.97
CA ASP A 62 14.15 4.03 -14.56
C ASP A 62 13.49 2.92 -15.39
N SER A 63 12.24 2.58 -15.04
CA SER A 63 11.48 1.54 -15.73
C SER A 63 11.30 1.83 -17.23
N GLN A 64 11.21 3.09 -17.63
CA GLN A 64 11.10 3.49 -19.02
C GLN A 64 12.35 3.13 -19.83
N LYS A 65 13.54 3.15 -19.22
CA LYS A 65 14.77 2.72 -19.90
C LYS A 65 14.76 1.23 -20.24
N ILE A 66 14.14 0.41 -19.36
CA ILE A 66 13.99 -1.03 -19.63
C ILE A 66 13.01 -1.24 -20.80
N VAL A 67 11.83 -0.61 -20.72
CA VAL A 67 10.79 -0.73 -21.76
C VAL A 67 11.31 -0.27 -23.14
N ASN A 68 12.07 0.83 -23.16
CA ASN A 68 12.57 1.43 -24.41
C ASN A 68 13.92 0.83 -24.87
N ALA A 69 14.46 -0.17 -24.16
CA ALA A 69 15.80 -0.74 -24.41
C ALA A 69 16.92 0.32 -24.43
N GLN A 70 16.85 1.31 -23.54
CA GLN A 70 17.78 2.45 -23.46
C GLN A 70 18.69 2.38 -22.22
N MET A 71 18.95 1.19 -21.72
CA MET A 71 19.86 0.98 -20.58
C MET A 71 21.32 1.15 -21.00
N ASN A 72 22.08 1.84 -20.15
CA ASN A 72 23.53 1.95 -20.27
C ASN A 72 24.25 0.89 -19.39
N ASP A 73 25.57 0.83 -19.46
CA ASP A 73 26.37 -0.16 -18.72
C ASP A 73 26.18 0.00 -17.19
N ASP A 74 26.07 1.22 -16.68
CA ASP A 74 25.84 1.48 -15.24
C ASP A 74 24.43 1.01 -14.82
N ASP A 75 23.43 1.14 -15.68
CA ASP A 75 22.09 0.62 -15.43
C ASP A 75 22.12 -0.92 -15.33
N TRP A 76 22.89 -1.58 -16.21
CA TRP A 76 23.07 -3.04 -16.16
C TRP A 76 23.76 -3.50 -14.88
N VAL A 77 24.78 -2.80 -14.42
CA VAL A 77 25.46 -3.11 -13.15
C VAL A 77 24.47 -2.99 -11.99
N ARG A 78 23.65 -1.94 -11.95
CA ARG A 78 22.64 -1.75 -10.90
C ARG A 78 21.55 -2.80 -10.96
N ILE A 79 21.07 -3.17 -12.13
CA ILE A 79 20.07 -4.25 -12.31
C ILE A 79 20.62 -5.58 -11.80
N ASN A 80 21.84 -5.94 -12.17
CA ASN A 80 22.46 -7.19 -11.70
C ASN A 80 22.60 -7.21 -10.17
N LYS A 81 22.96 -6.09 -9.55
CA LYS A 81 22.99 -5.97 -8.09
C LYS A 81 21.57 -6.12 -7.48
N GLY A 82 20.57 -5.48 -8.09
CA GLY A 82 19.17 -5.61 -7.67
C GLY A 82 18.65 -7.04 -7.77
N ILE A 83 18.99 -7.77 -8.84
CA ILE A 83 18.69 -9.20 -8.98
C ILE A 83 19.29 -9.99 -7.83
N GLY A 84 20.57 -9.79 -7.50
CA GLY A 84 21.21 -10.48 -6.39
C GLY A 84 20.52 -10.25 -5.03
N HIS A 85 20.03 -9.03 -4.77
CA HIS A 85 19.27 -8.74 -3.55
C HIS A 85 17.87 -9.38 -3.53
N LEU A 86 17.21 -9.49 -4.69
CA LEU A 86 15.87 -10.04 -4.79
C LEU A 86 15.83 -11.56 -4.90
N ASP A 87 16.90 -12.19 -5.36
CA ASP A 87 17.01 -13.65 -5.53
C ASP A 87 16.83 -14.41 -4.20
N GLU A 88 17.33 -13.82 -3.11
CA GLU A 88 17.20 -14.36 -1.76
C GLU A 88 15.91 -13.91 -1.04
N ALA A 89 15.19 -12.92 -1.59
CA ALA A 89 14.02 -12.35 -0.94
C ALA A 89 12.79 -13.29 -1.09
N PRO A 90 12.12 -13.68 0.00
CA PRO A 90 10.98 -14.58 -0.07
C PRO A 90 9.70 -13.86 -0.51
N ILE A 91 9.63 -13.44 -1.79
CA ILE A 91 8.48 -12.81 -2.41
C ILE A 91 7.73 -13.83 -3.26
N TYR A 92 6.45 -14.03 -2.97
CA TYR A 92 5.56 -14.93 -3.69
C TYR A 92 4.47 -14.13 -4.38
N ILE A 93 4.30 -14.31 -5.69
CA ILE A 93 3.32 -13.58 -6.50
C ILE A 93 2.34 -14.57 -7.12
N ASP A 94 1.05 -14.31 -6.91
CA ASP A 94 -0.06 -14.99 -7.59
C ASP A 94 -0.80 -13.96 -8.44
N ASP A 95 -0.78 -14.12 -9.76
CA ASP A 95 -1.34 -13.20 -10.74
C ASP A 95 -2.59 -13.76 -11.44
N ASN A 96 -3.30 -14.68 -10.79
CA ASN A 96 -4.56 -15.20 -11.31
C ASN A 96 -5.68 -14.16 -11.19
N PRO A 97 -6.27 -13.72 -12.31
CA PRO A 97 -7.36 -12.75 -12.26
C PRO A 97 -8.64 -13.38 -11.69
N GLY A 98 -9.48 -12.55 -11.05
CA GLY A 98 -10.79 -12.98 -10.59
C GLY A 98 -10.76 -14.01 -9.44
N VAL A 99 -9.70 -14.02 -8.64
CA VAL A 99 -9.58 -14.92 -7.49
C VAL A 99 -10.63 -14.59 -6.42
N SER A 100 -11.24 -15.63 -5.82
CA SER A 100 -12.18 -15.49 -4.71
C SER A 100 -11.46 -15.47 -3.35
N ILE A 101 -12.12 -14.96 -2.33
CA ILE A 101 -11.60 -14.97 -0.95
C ILE A 101 -11.29 -16.39 -0.45
N MET A 102 -12.05 -17.37 -0.89
CA MET A 102 -11.82 -18.78 -0.53
C MET A 102 -10.55 -19.33 -1.16
N GLU A 103 -10.26 -18.97 -2.40
CA GLU A 103 -9.02 -19.34 -3.09
C GLU A 103 -7.80 -18.67 -2.49
N ILE A 104 -7.90 -17.36 -2.17
CA ILE A 104 -6.84 -16.63 -1.44
C ILE A 104 -6.53 -17.35 -0.13
N ARG A 105 -7.56 -17.69 0.64
CA ARG A 105 -7.41 -18.41 1.91
C ARG A 105 -6.74 -19.77 1.73
N ALA A 106 -7.14 -20.55 0.73
CA ALA A 106 -6.57 -21.86 0.45
C ALA A 106 -5.10 -21.77 0.04
N LYS A 107 -4.76 -20.82 -0.86
CA LYS A 107 -3.38 -20.59 -1.34
C LYS A 107 -2.48 -20.09 -0.22
N ALA A 108 -2.93 -19.11 0.56
CA ALA A 108 -2.16 -18.55 1.68
C ALA A 108 -1.89 -19.59 2.78
N ARG A 109 -2.89 -20.41 3.15
CA ARG A 109 -2.72 -21.51 4.10
C ARG A 109 -1.73 -22.56 3.60
N ARG A 110 -1.83 -22.95 2.33
CA ARG A 110 -0.90 -23.92 1.72
C ARG A 110 0.52 -23.37 1.72
N LEU A 111 0.70 -22.11 1.36
CA LEU A 111 2.02 -21.50 1.39
C LEU A 111 2.57 -21.45 2.81
N LYS A 112 1.81 -20.93 3.78
CA LYS A 112 2.22 -20.87 5.20
C LYS A 112 2.58 -22.25 5.75
N SER A 113 1.81 -23.28 5.43
CA SER A 113 2.11 -24.68 5.85
C SER A 113 3.44 -25.19 5.26
N ARG A 114 3.83 -24.73 4.06
CA ARG A 114 5.07 -25.13 3.41
C ARG A 114 6.30 -24.41 3.92
N ILE A 115 6.18 -23.11 4.21
CA ILE A 115 7.32 -22.26 4.58
C ILE A 115 7.37 -21.90 6.07
N GLY A 116 6.35 -22.26 6.85
CA GLY A 116 6.27 -22.07 8.30
C GLY A 116 5.67 -20.74 8.72
N ASN A 117 6.00 -19.62 8.08
CA ASN A 117 5.53 -18.28 8.44
C ASN A 117 5.21 -17.45 7.21
N LEU A 118 4.33 -16.46 7.38
CA LEU A 118 4.07 -15.38 6.42
C LEU A 118 4.23 -14.04 7.14
N GLY A 119 5.03 -13.14 6.57
CA GLY A 119 5.23 -11.79 7.09
C GLY A 119 4.09 -10.86 6.72
N ILE A 120 3.55 -11.00 5.49
CA ILE A 120 2.47 -10.17 4.98
C ILE A 120 1.74 -10.85 3.82
N ILE A 121 0.45 -10.56 3.70
CA ILE A 121 -0.36 -10.88 2.52
C ILE A 121 -0.87 -9.56 1.94
N VAL A 122 -0.75 -9.39 0.62
CA VAL A 122 -1.23 -8.22 -0.10
C VAL A 122 -2.21 -8.64 -1.18
N VAL A 123 -3.33 -7.94 -1.29
CA VAL A 123 -4.36 -8.17 -2.32
C VAL A 123 -4.59 -6.88 -3.09
N ASP A 124 -4.31 -6.89 -4.38
CA ASP A 124 -4.40 -5.71 -5.26
C ASP A 124 -5.23 -6.02 -6.50
N TYR A 125 -6.42 -5.45 -6.56
CA TYR A 125 -7.23 -4.68 -5.63
C TYR A 125 -8.59 -5.37 -5.42
N LEU A 126 -9.27 -5.05 -4.32
CA LEU A 126 -10.45 -5.78 -3.85
C LEU A 126 -11.59 -5.82 -4.88
N GLN A 127 -11.75 -4.77 -5.68
CA GLN A 127 -12.80 -4.68 -6.68
C GLN A 127 -12.57 -5.59 -7.91
N LEU A 128 -11.42 -6.24 -8.06
CA LEU A 128 -11.19 -7.26 -9.08
C LEU A 128 -11.44 -8.68 -8.58
N MET A 129 -11.64 -8.84 -7.27
CA MET A 129 -11.99 -10.14 -6.71
C MET A 129 -13.38 -10.59 -7.15
N THR A 130 -13.53 -11.90 -7.28
CA THR A 130 -14.83 -12.52 -7.55
C THR A 130 -15.51 -12.86 -6.23
N GLY A 131 -16.70 -12.33 -6.03
CA GLY A 131 -17.57 -12.69 -4.91
C GLY A 131 -18.39 -13.96 -5.20
N ARG A 132 -19.35 -14.25 -4.33
CA ARG A 132 -20.31 -15.32 -4.60
C ARG A 132 -21.26 -14.90 -5.71
N SER A 133 -21.53 -15.82 -6.64
CA SER A 133 -22.43 -15.59 -7.79
C SER A 133 -23.89 -15.22 -7.43
N ALA A 134 -24.25 -15.25 -6.15
CA ALA A 134 -25.56 -14.93 -5.63
C ALA A 134 -25.60 -13.59 -4.83
N ALA A 135 -24.57 -12.73 -4.91
CA ALA A 135 -24.58 -11.46 -4.21
C ALA A 135 -25.64 -10.50 -4.83
N GLU A 136 -26.49 -9.93 -3.98
CA GLU A 136 -27.57 -9.03 -4.39
C GLU A 136 -27.08 -7.69 -4.97
N SER A 137 -25.86 -7.29 -4.59
CA SER A 137 -25.22 -6.06 -5.09
C SER A 137 -23.70 -6.12 -4.93
N ARG A 138 -23.00 -5.26 -5.68
CA ARG A 138 -21.53 -5.11 -5.57
C ARG A 138 -21.09 -4.70 -4.15
N GLN A 139 -21.88 -3.91 -3.45
CA GLN A 139 -21.61 -3.54 -2.06
C GLN A 139 -21.60 -4.75 -1.11
N VAL A 140 -22.56 -5.65 -1.27
CA VAL A 140 -22.62 -6.90 -0.47
C VAL A 140 -21.41 -7.76 -0.76
N GLU A 141 -21.02 -7.88 -2.02
CA GLU A 141 -19.86 -8.65 -2.45
C GLU A 141 -18.56 -8.13 -1.82
N ILE A 142 -18.31 -6.81 -1.89
CA ILE A 142 -17.14 -6.17 -1.26
C ILE A 142 -17.18 -6.33 0.26
N SER A 143 -18.35 -6.30 0.88
CA SER A 143 -18.51 -6.52 2.31
C SER A 143 -18.13 -7.95 2.72
N GLU A 144 -18.51 -8.95 1.93
CA GLU A 144 -18.11 -10.34 2.16
C GLU A 144 -16.59 -10.53 1.98
N ILE A 145 -16.00 -9.89 0.97
CA ILE A 145 -14.56 -9.91 0.70
C ILE A 145 -13.81 -9.30 1.88
N SER A 146 -14.15 -8.09 2.30
CA SER A 146 -13.53 -7.37 3.41
C SER A 146 -13.55 -8.21 4.68
N ARG A 147 -14.75 -8.68 5.08
CA ARG A 147 -14.88 -9.57 6.23
C ARG A 147 -14.05 -10.85 6.10
N GLY A 148 -13.98 -11.41 4.89
CA GLY A 148 -13.20 -12.61 4.59
C GLY A 148 -11.70 -12.38 4.77
N LEU A 149 -11.18 -11.23 4.35
CA LEU A 149 -9.77 -10.84 4.54
C LEU A 149 -9.46 -10.64 6.02
N LYS A 150 -10.37 -10.02 6.79
CA LYS A 150 -10.22 -9.90 8.23
C LYS A 150 -10.13 -11.25 8.93
N LEU A 151 -10.97 -12.19 8.54
CA LEU A 151 -10.93 -13.55 9.07
C LEU A 151 -9.63 -14.27 8.67
N LEU A 152 -9.18 -14.08 7.42
CA LEU A 152 -7.91 -14.65 6.93
C LEU A 152 -6.73 -14.14 7.75
N ALA A 153 -6.65 -12.83 8.00
CA ALA A 153 -5.59 -12.22 8.79
C ALA A 153 -5.52 -12.82 10.20
N ARG A 154 -6.68 -13.02 10.83
CA ARG A 154 -6.78 -13.66 12.17
C ARG A 154 -6.40 -15.14 12.15
N ASP A 155 -6.91 -15.91 11.19
CA ASP A 155 -6.63 -17.33 11.06
C ASP A 155 -5.14 -17.63 10.84
N LEU A 156 -4.49 -16.79 10.05
CA LEU A 156 -3.08 -16.96 9.72
C LEU A 156 -2.14 -16.18 10.65
N GLU A 157 -2.68 -15.41 11.60
CA GLU A 157 -1.88 -14.51 12.43
C GLU A 157 -0.87 -13.69 11.57
N THR A 158 -1.34 -13.20 10.44
CA THR A 158 -0.53 -12.54 9.42
C THR A 158 -1.22 -11.24 8.99
N PRO A 159 -0.52 -10.10 8.95
CA PRO A 159 -1.08 -8.87 8.41
C PRO A 159 -1.56 -9.05 6.98
N VAL A 160 -2.74 -8.50 6.66
CA VAL A 160 -3.30 -8.48 5.31
C VAL A 160 -3.50 -7.04 4.88
N ILE A 161 -2.94 -6.66 3.73
CA ILE A 161 -3.20 -5.39 3.06
C ILE A 161 -4.19 -5.65 1.93
N GLY A 162 -5.35 -5.00 1.99
CA GLY A 162 -6.30 -4.92 0.88
C GLY A 162 -6.22 -3.54 0.24
N ILE A 163 -5.95 -3.47 -1.06
CA ILE A 163 -6.00 -2.21 -1.81
C ILE A 163 -7.42 -2.01 -2.29
N SER A 164 -7.95 -0.81 -2.09
CA SER A 164 -9.31 -0.44 -2.49
C SER A 164 -9.30 0.86 -3.26
N GLN A 165 -9.98 0.86 -4.41
CA GLN A 165 -10.21 2.07 -5.18
C GLN A 165 -11.19 2.98 -4.45
N LEU A 166 -10.94 4.29 -4.46
CA LEU A 166 -11.82 5.30 -3.89
C LEU A 166 -12.93 5.71 -4.86
N SER A 167 -14.00 6.28 -4.30
CA SER A 167 -15.08 6.88 -5.08
C SER A 167 -14.56 8.06 -5.91
N ARG A 168 -14.97 8.14 -7.18
CA ARG A 168 -14.65 9.26 -8.07
C ARG A 168 -15.22 10.61 -7.61
N SER A 169 -16.13 10.61 -6.63
CA SER A 169 -16.68 11.84 -6.03
C SER A 169 -15.59 12.72 -5.40
N LEU A 170 -14.45 12.13 -5.03
CA LEU A 170 -13.26 12.84 -4.56
C LEU A 170 -12.80 13.92 -5.57
N GLU A 171 -12.84 13.61 -6.87
CA GLU A 171 -12.35 14.51 -7.93
C GLU A 171 -13.18 15.79 -8.07
N SER A 172 -14.42 15.79 -7.58
CA SER A 172 -15.30 16.97 -7.63
C SER A 172 -15.16 17.93 -6.44
N ARG A 173 -14.41 17.53 -5.39
CA ARG A 173 -14.22 18.35 -4.19
C ARG A 173 -13.13 19.40 -4.42
N GLN A 174 -13.18 20.49 -3.64
CA GLN A 174 -12.13 21.50 -3.61
C GLN A 174 -10.86 20.95 -2.95
N ASP A 175 -11.00 20.32 -1.77
CA ASP A 175 -9.92 19.56 -1.13
C ASP A 175 -9.99 18.11 -1.61
N LYS A 176 -8.96 17.68 -2.32
CA LYS A 176 -8.84 16.35 -2.91
C LYS A 176 -8.15 15.34 -1.99
N ARG A 177 -7.92 15.71 -0.72
CA ARG A 177 -7.43 14.74 0.26
C ARG A 177 -8.49 13.69 0.55
N PRO A 178 -8.15 12.40 0.44
CA PRO A 178 -9.09 11.32 0.71
C PRO A 178 -9.51 11.29 2.19
N MET A 179 -10.76 10.86 2.40
CA MET A 179 -11.34 10.67 3.73
C MET A 179 -12.15 9.36 3.80
N LEU A 180 -12.50 8.92 5.00
CA LEU A 180 -13.20 7.63 5.20
C LEU A 180 -14.53 7.54 4.42
N SER A 181 -15.22 8.67 4.24
CA SER A 181 -16.46 8.71 3.43
C SER A 181 -16.23 8.37 1.95
N ASP A 182 -14.99 8.44 1.44
CA ASP A 182 -14.67 8.11 0.06
C ASP A 182 -14.59 6.59 -0.19
N LEU A 183 -14.56 5.80 0.90
CA LEU A 183 -14.76 4.35 0.89
C LEU A 183 -16.24 3.95 0.81
N ARG A 184 -17.14 4.86 0.48
CA ARG A 184 -18.60 4.80 0.67
C ARG A 184 -19.31 3.66 -0.07
N GLU A 185 -18.78 3.21 -1.20
CA GLU A 185 -19.29 2.01 -1.87
C GLU A 185 -18.90 0.72 -1.12
N SER A 186 -18.09 0.87 -0.09
CA SER A 186 -17.49 -0.18 0.71
C SER A 186 -17.48 0.18 2.20
N GLY A 187 -18.59 0.70 2.73
CA GLY A 187 -18.69 1.09 4.16
C GLY A 187 -18.33 -0.02 5.14
N SER A 188 -18.38 -1.27 4.70
CA SER A 188 -17.88 -2.44 5.42
C SER A 188 -16.35 -2.45 5.53
N ILE A 189 -15.60 -1.99 4.51
CA ILE A 189 -14.14 -1.91 4.58
C ILE A 189 -13.73 -1.02 5.74
N GLU A 190 -14.37 0.15 5.88
CA GLU A 190 -14.12 1.03 7.01
C GLU A 190 -14.39 0.33 8.36
N GLN A 191 -15.45 -0.47 8.46
CA GLN A 191 -15.80 -1.15 9.71
C GLN A 191 -14.85 -2.30 10.03
N ASP A 192 -14.49 -3.11 9.05
CA ASP A 192 -13.67 -4.32 9.21
C ASP A 192 -12.19 -3.98 9.42
N ALA A 193 -11.64 -3.00 8.68
CA ALA A 193 -10.24 -2.62 8.76
C ALA A 193 -9.83 -2.15 10.15
N ASP A 194 -8.66 -2.59 10.62
CA ASP A 194 -8.03 -2.08 11.85
C ASP A 194 -7.26 -0.80 11.57
N LEU A 195 -6.68 -0.69 10.38
CA LEU A 195 -5.96 0.47 9.86
C LEU A 195 -6.57 0.87 8.51
N VAL A 196 -6.74 2.17 8.30
CA VAL A 196 -7.06 2.75 6.98
C VAL A 196 -6.03 3.83 6.70
N MET A 197 -5.30 3.65 5.61
CA MET A 197 -4.30 4.59 5.13
C MET A 197 -4.73 5.14 3.77
N PHE A 198 -4.67 6.45 3.63
CA PHE A 198 -4.85 7.13 2.35
C PHE A 198 -3.52 7.71 1.88
N ILE A 199 -3.29 7.65 0.59
CA ILE A 199 -2.14 8.26 -0.05
C ILE A 199 -2.63 9.51 -0.78
N TYR A 200 -1.93 10.62 -0.58
CA TYR A 200 -2.20 11.86 -1.29
C TYR A 200 -0.89 12.45 -1.81
N ARG A 201 -0.90 12.93 -3.04
CA ARG A 201 0.21 13.63 -3.66
C ARG A 201 -0.33 14.92 -4.24
N ASP A 202 0.09 16.04 -3.66
CA ASP A 202 -0.41 17.36 -4.06
C ASP A 202 -0.06 17.71 -5.51
N GLU A 203 1.11 17.31 -5.97
CA GLU A 203 1.61 17.54 -7.33
C GLU A 203 0.70 16.96 -8.45
N ILE A 204 -0.14 15.95 -8.13
CA ILE A 204 -1.08 15.37 -9.10
C ILE A 204 -2.23 16.33 -9.39
N TYR A 205 -2.64 17.11 -8.40
CA TYR A 205 -3.79 18.01 -8.48
C TYR A 205 -3.38 19.48 -8.62
N ASN A 206 -2.16 19.82 -8.23
CA ASN A 206 -1.60 21.17 -8.25
C ASN A 206 -0.23 21.15 -8.94
N PRO A 207 -0.15 21.51 -10.23
CA PRO A 207 1.12 21.55 -10.97
C PRO A 207 2.16 22.54 -10.40
N GLU A 208 1.72 23.53 -9.63
CA GLU A 208 2.58 24.50 -8.96
C GLU A 208 2.80 24.17 -7.48
N SER A 209 2.61 22.91 -7.11
CA SER A 209 2.81 22.48 -5.73
C SER A 209 4.26 22.69 -5.28
N ASN A 210 4.42 23.19 -4.06
CA ASN A 210 5.71 23.24 -3.38
C ASN A 210 6.13 21.87 -2.79
N GLU A 211 5.29 20.85 -2.94
CA GLU A 211 5.49 19.50 -2.40
C GLU A 211 5.75 18.48 -3.51
N MET A 212 6.54 18.87 -4.50
CA MET A 212 6.94 17.97 -5.60
C MET A 212 7.73 16.76 -5.05
N GLY A 213 7.38 15.56 -5.50
CA GLY A 213 8.03 14.33 -5.06
C GLY A 213 7.72 13.94 -3.61
N ILE A 214 6.70 14.55 -2.98
CA ILE A 214 6.26 14.21 -1.62
C ILE A 214 4.90 13.53 -1.68
N ALA A 215 4.78 12.44 -0.95
CA ALA A 215 3.52 11.77 -0.71
C ALA A 215 3.13 11.88 0.78
N GLU A 216 1.90 12.26 1.04
CA GLU A 216 1.28 12.27 2.35
C GLU A 216 0.56 10.93 2.57
N ILE A 217 0.95 10.19 3.59
CA ILE A 217 0.26 8.98 4.04
C ILE A 217 -0.60 9.37 5.24
N ASN A 218 -1.91 9.44 5.03
CA ASN A 218 -2.87 9.78 6.08
C ASN A 218 -3.40 8.49 6.72
N LEU A 219 -2.99 8.22 7.96
CA LEU A 219 -3.54 7.15 8.78
C LEU A 219 -4.91 7.61 9.34
N ALA A 220 -5.97 7.46 8.53
CA ALA A 220 -7.30 7.98 8.85
C ALA A 220 -8.06 7.14 9.88
N LYS A 221 -7.68 5.87 10.03
CA LYS A 221 -8.18 4.97 11.08
C LYS A 221 -7.06 4.14 11.66
N ASN A 222 -7.02 4.04 12.98
CA ASN A 222 -6.12 3.16 13.71
C ASN A 222 -6.80 2.68 14.99
N ARG A 223 -7.19 1.41 15.04
CA ARG A 223 -7.87 0.85 16.23
C ARG A 223 -6.99 0.76 17.46
N ASN A 224 -5.67 0.67 17.27
CA ASN A 224 -4.73 0.38 18.34
C ASN A 224 -3.77 1.53 18.64
N GLY A 225 -4.01 2.72 18.06
CA GLY A 225 -3.14 3.86 18.25
C GLY A 225 -3.74 5.16 17.71
N PRO A 226 -2.98 6.24 17.71
CA PRO A 226 -3.42 7.52 17.18
C PRO A 226 -3.55 7.49 15.65
N VAL A 227 -4.36 8.38 15.12
CA VAL A 227 -4.36 8.73 13.71
C VAL A 227 -3.28 9.80 13.50
N GLU A 228 -2.53 9.69 12.41
CA GLU A 228 -1.42 10.60 12.12
C GLU A 228 -1.19 10.72 10.60
N ARG A 229 -0.38 11.68 10.23
CA ARG A 229 0.08 11.86 8.85
C ARG A 229 1.58 11.68 8.79
N VAL A 230 2.02 10.88 7.84
CA VAL A 230 3.44 10.63 7.57
C VAL A 230 3.74 11.13 6.16
N ARG A 231 4.86 11.83 6.01
CA ARG A 231 5.33 12.28 4.70
C ARG A 231 6.47 11.38 4.24
N LEU A 232 6.42 10.97 2.99
CA LEU A 232 7.44 10.14 2.35
C LEU A 232 7.90 10.81 1.06
N ALA A 233 9.15 10.58 0.69
CA ALA A 233 9.63 10.89 -0.63
C ALA A 233 9.04 9.89 -1.63
N TYR A 234 8.51 10.39 -2.75
CA TYR A 234 8.09 9.58 -3.87
C TYR A 234 9.02 9.80 -5.07
N MET A 235 9.59 8.75 -5.58
CA MET A 235 10.50 8.75 -6.72
C MET A 235 9.79 8.14 -7.95
N PRO A 236 9.15 8.96 -8.81
CA PRO A 236 8.30 8.47 -9.90
C PRO A 236 9.07 7.61 -10.89
N ASN A 237 10.32 7.95 -11.22
CA ASN A 237 11.15 7.20 -12.17
C ASN A 237 11.42 5.77 -11.72
N PHE A 238 11.45 5.52 -10.41
CA PHE A 238 11.68 4.22 -9.81
C PHE A 238 10.42 3.60 -9.22
N THR A 239 9.28 4.30 -9.28
CA THR A 239 8.02 3.89 -8.66
C THR A 239 8.19 3.46 -7.19
N LYS A 240 9.04 4.21 -6.44
CA LYS A 240 9.48 3.85 -5.09
C LYS A 240 9.16 4.94 -4.08
N PHE A 241 8.73 4.51 -2.88
CA PHE A 241 8.68 5.38 -1.70
C PHE A 241 9.93 5.20 -0.85
N ALA A 242 10.36 6.29 -0.22
CA ALA A 242 11.49 6.31 0.72
C ALA A 242 11.21 7.30 1.85
N ASP A 243 11.98 7.17 2.92
CA ASP A 243 11.94 8.16 4.00
C ASP A 243 12.44 9.53 3.49
N LEU A 244 11.82 10.60 3.96
CA LEU A 244 12.35 11.95 3.75
C LEU A 244 13.68 12.11 4.47
N SER A 245 14.63 12.78 3.84
CA SER A 245 15.85 13.16 4.54
C SER A 245 15.52 14.21 5.61
N ARG A 246 16.24 14.23 6.73
CA ARG A 246 16.01 15.23 7.80
C ARG A 246 16.16 16.69 7.35
N SER A 247 16.82 16.92 6.21
CA SER A 247 16.95 18.23 5.58
C SER A 247 15.68 18.71 4.87
N ASP A 248 14.76 17.80 4.56
CA ASP A 248 13.55 18.08 3.78
C ASP A 248 12.29 18.18 4.65
N GLU A 249 12.42 18.01 5.98
CA GLU A 249 11.31 18.27 6.90
C GLU A 249 11.15 19.78 7.10
N PRO A 250 10.00 20.38 6.73
CA PRO A 250 9.72 21.76 7.11
C PRO A 250 9.64 21.86 8.63
N ASP A 251 10.30 22.86 9.18
CA ASP A 251 10.44 23.11 10.61
C ASP A 251 9.08 23.07 11.33
N SER A 252 8.79 21.98 12.02
CA SER A 252 7.53 21.75 12.73
C SER A 252 7.39 22.62 14.00
N SER A 253 8.34 23.51 14.26
CA SER A 253 8.35 24.43 15.40
C SER A 253 7.38 25.61 15.24
N ALA A 254 6.93 25.93 14.03
CA ALA A 254 6.08 27.11 13.78
C ALA A 254 4.59 26.91 14.13
N GLN A 255 4.11 25.68 14.29
CA GLN A 255 2.69 25.42 14.58
C GLN A 255 2.34 25.27 16.06
N LYS A 256 3.31 25.32 16.99
CA LYS A 256 3.06 25.26 18.45
C LYS A 256 3.00 26.63 19.15
N ALA A 257 3.22 27.73 18.44
CA ALA A 257 3.23 29.07 19.03
C ALA A 257 1.89 29.84 18.98
N GLY A 258 0.82 29.22 18.46
CA GLY A 258 -0.47 29.90 18.23
C GLY A 258 -1.61 29.59 19.22
N SER A 259 -1.40 28.82 20.29
CA SER A 259 -2.51 28.44 21.19
C SER A 259 -2.20 28.51 22.69
N VAL A 260 -1.46 29.50 23.11
CA VAL A 260 -1.35 29.84 24.56
C VAL A 260 -1.40 31.36 24.71
N ASN A 261 -2.59 31.92 24.62
CA ASN A 261 -2.95 33.21 25.27
C ASN A 261 -4.45 33.43 25.03
N GLU A 262 -5.27 32.94 25.95
CA GLU A 262 -6.55 33.55 26.38
C GLU A 262 -7.20 32.64 27.43
N LEU A 263 -6.71 32.72 28.64
CA LEU A 263 -7.48 32.44 29.85
C LEU A 263 -6.83 33.22 31.00
N GLY A 264 -7.12 34.49 31.01
CA GLY A 264 -6.88 35.37 32.15
C GLY A 264 -8.09 36.27 32.34
N ASN A 265 -8.66 36.21 33.52
CA ASN A 265 -9.70 37.07 34.12
C ASN A 265 -11.16 36.66 33.83
N PHE A 266 -11.74 35.78 34.70
CA PHE A 266 -12.74 36.21 35.71
C PHE A 266 -12.95 35.02 36.65
#